data_dc966a53ac252da3ae978b842ca3bc00
#
_entry.id   dc966a53ac252da3ae978b842ca3bc00
#
_cell.length_a   1.000
_cell.length_b   1.000
_cell.length_c   1.000
_cell.angle_alpha   90.00
_cell.angle_beta   90.00
_cell.angle_gamma   90.00
#
_symmetry.space_group_name_H-M   'P 1'
#
loop_
_entity.id
_entity.type
_entity.pdbx_description
1 polymer ?
#
loop_
_entity_poly.entity_id
_entity_poly.type
_entity_poly.pdbx_seq_one_letter_code
_entity_poly.pdbx_strand_id
1 'polypeptide(L)'
;MKRNLYLDIQEKEEALENFLGALAHIRPEKQVVSVTESLGRVTAEAVYARCSSPSYNSCAMDGIAVISSHTKGASENSPVLLEYEKDYVDVDTGDMIRPPYDAVIMAEDLIE
;
A
#
# COMPACT_ATOMS: atom_id res chain seq x y z
N MET A 1 38.50 27.66 -28.55
CA MET A 1 37.59 27.07 -27.55
C MET A 1 38.46 26.37 -26.51
N LYS A 2 38.61 26.92 -25.26
CA LYS A 2 39.35 26.21 -24.20
C LYS A 2 38.47 25.08 -23.66
N ARG A 3 38.92 23.85 -23.87
CA ARG A 3 38.28 22.69 -23.20
C ARG A 3 38.74 22.67 -21.75
N ASN A 4 37.82 22.68 -20.79
CA ASN A 4 38.11 22.29 -19.41
C ASN A 4 38.47 20.80 -19.40
N LEU A 5 39.71 20.48 -19.16
CA LEU A 5 40.25 19.13 -19.12
C LEU A 5 40.02 18.43 -17.78
N TYR A 6 39.64 19.18 -16.75
CA TYR A 6 39.41 18.66 -15.42
C TYR A 6 37.97 18.93 -15.00
N LEU A 7 37.28 17.88 -14.59
CA LEU A 7 35.97 17.95 -13.95
C LEU A 7 36.16 18.11 -12.45
N ASP A 8 35.43 19.04 -11.86
CA ASP A 8 35.32 19.13 -10.39
C ASP A 8 34.35 18.04 -9.94
N ILE A 9 34.90 16.97 -9.37
CA ILE A 9 34.14 15.81 -8.94
C ILE A 9 33.68 16.06 -7.50
N GLN A 10 32.38 16.00 -7.27
CA GLN A 10 31.76 16.10 -5.94
C GLN A 10 31.14 14.78 -5.55
N GLU A 11 31.05 14.50 -4.24
CA GLU A 11 30.25 13.40 -3.73
C GLU A 11 28.78 13.64 -4.07
N LYS A 12 28.06 12.55 -4.36
CA LYS A 12 26.66 12.60 -4.82
C LYS A 12 25.74 13.32 -3.85
N GLU A 13 25.90 13.03 -2.57
CA GLU A 13 25.13 13.61 -1.47
C GLU A 13 25.36 15.13 -1.38
N GLU A 14 26.62 15.56 -1.44
CA GLU A 14 27.00 16.97 -1.43
C GLU A 14 26.44 17.72 -2.66
N ALA A 15 26.56 17.10 -3.83
CA ALA A 15 26.02 17.67 -5.07
C ALA A 15 24.50 17.84 -5.02
N LEU A 16 23.80 16.85 -4.43
CA LEU A 16 22.35 16.92 -4.25
C LEU A 16 21.94 18.01 -3.25
N GLU A 17 22.62 18.11 -2.12
CA GLU A 17 22.36 19.16 -1.13
C GLU A 17 22.57 20.56 -1.73
N ASN A 18 23.66 20.76 -2.45
CA ASN A 18 23.97 22.03 -3.13
C ASN A 18 22.88 22.36 -4.17
N PHE A 19 22.44 21.38 -4.95
CA PHE A 19 21.38 21.56 -5.94
C PHE A 19 20.05 21.92 -5.29
N LEU A 20 19.62 21.17 -4.28
CA LEU A 20 18.38 21.44 -3.54
C LEU A 20 18.45 22.79 -2.80
N GLY A 21 19.60 23.11 -2.22
CA GLY A 21 19.84 24.41 -1.57
C GLY A 21 19.69 25.58 -2.54
N ALA A 22 20.23 25.46 -3.74
CA ALA A 22 20.07 26.47 -4.79
C ALA A 22 18.61 26.67 -5.23
N LEU A 23 17.78 25.63 -5.13
CA LEU A 23 16.35 25.69 -5.47
C LEU A 23 15.44 26.05 -4.28
N ALA A 24 15.98 26.18 -3.07
CA ALA A 24 15.18 26.39 -1.85
C ALA A 24 14.38 27.68 -1.85
N HIS A 25 14.71 28.66 -2.68
CA HIS A 25 13.96 29.90 -2.86
C HIS A 25 12.73 29.74 -3.74
N ILE A 26 12.63 28.67 -4.54
CA ILE A 26 11.48 28.42 -5.41
C ILE A 26 10.30 27.98 -4.53
N ARG A 27 9.22 28.74 -4.59
CA ARG A 27 7.96 28.44 -3.90
C ARG A 27 6.86 28.34 -4.94
N PRO A 28 6.35 27.13 -5.23
CA PRO A 28 5.20 26.96 -6.11
C PRO A 28 3.99 27.72 -5.55
N GLU A 29 3.25 28.38 -6.40
CA GLU A 29 1.98 29.00 -6.03
C GLU A 29 0.87 27.94 -6.00
N LYS A 30 -0.03 28.07 -5.00
CA LYS A 30 -1.23 27.25 -4.92
C LYS A 30 -2.31 27.84 -5.82
N GLN A 31 -2.94 26.99 -6.61
CA GLN A 31 -4.04 27.36 -7.51
C GLN A 31 -5.19 26.39 -7.36
N VAL A 32 -6.41 26.89 -7.32
CA VAL A 32 -7.61 26.08 -7.42
C VAL A 32 -7.92 25.86 -8.90
N VAL A 33 -8.00 24.59 -9.29
CA VAL A 33 -8.31 24.17 -10.68
C VAL A 33 -9.42 23.14 -10.67
N SER A 34 -10.09 22.98 -11.81
CA SER A 34 -11.06 21.89 -11.96
C SER A 34 -10.33 20.54 -12.00
N VAL A 35 -11.00 19.47 -11.54
CA VAL A 35 -10.42 18.13 -11.54
C VAL A 35 -9.97 17.71 -12.95
N THR A 36 -10.74 18.09 -13.97
CA THR A 36 -10.42 17.79 -15.38
C THR A 36 -9.16 18.49 -15.88
N GLU A 37 -8.75 19.58 -15.23
CA GLU A 37 -7.53 20.34 -15.57
C GLU A 37 -6.36 20.04 -14.64
N SER A 38 -6.54 19.10 -13.70
CA SER A 38 -5.52 18.76 -12.70
C SER A 38 -4.48 17.75 -13.19
N LEU A 39 -4.67 17.14 -14.35
CA LEU A 39 -3.72 16.17 -14.90
C LEU A 39 -2.32 16.78 -15.03
N GLY A 40 -1.31 16.09 -14.48
CA GLY A 40 0.08 16.54 -14.48
C GLY A 40 0.42 17.58 -13.42
N ARG A 41 -0.52 17.98 -12.55
CA ARG A 41 -0.28 18.90 -11.43
C ARG A 41 0.05 18.14 -10.15
N VAL A 42 0.73 18.82 -9.24
CA VAL A 42 1.04 18.32 -7.89
C VAL A 42 0.03 18.91 -6.90
N THR A 43 -0.52 18.07 -6.03
CA THR A 43 -1.44 18.54 -4.99
C THR A 43 -0.72 19.43 -3.99
N ALA A 44 -1.31 20.58 -3.66
CA ALA A 44 -0.73 21.53 -2.71
C ALA A 44 -0.87 21.10 -1.24
N GLU A 45 -1.77 20.16 -0.98
CA GLU A 45 -2.07 19.62 0.35
C GLU A 45 -2.41 18.13 0.22
N ALA A 46 -2.31 17.40 1.33
CA ALA A 46 -2.74 16.01 1.37
C ALA A 46 -4.25 15.90 1.07
N VAL A 47 -4.60 14.96 0.21
CA VAL A 47 -5.99 14.68 -0.16
C VAL A 47 -6.41 13.38 0.52
N TYR A 48 -7.44 13.48 1.36
CA TYR A 48 -7.97 12.33 2.10
C TYR A 48 -9.34 11.94 1.56
N ALA A 49 -9.60 10.63 1.53
CA ALA A 49 -10.93 10.12 1.25
C ALA A 49 -11.91 10.58 2.34
N ARG A 50 -13.11 11.01 1.95
CA ARG A 50 -14.16 11.46 2.86
C ARG A 50 -14.99 10.31 3.42
N CYS A 51 -14.92 9.15 2.78
CA CYS A 51 -15.56 7.90 3.21
C CYS A 51 -14.71 6.73 2.74
N SER A 52 -14.86 5.59 3.41
CA SER A 52 -14.23 4.34 2.99
C SER A 52 -14.84 3.80 1.70
N SER A 53 -14.02 3.22 0.84
CA SER A 53 -14.45 2.50 -0.35
C SER A 53 -13.58 1.24 -0.51
N PRO A 54 -14.13 0.06 -0.34
CA PRO A 54 -15.53 -0.26 0.06
C PRO A 54 -15.87 0.22 1.48
N SER A 55 -17.18 0.28 1.79
CA SER A 55 -17.69 0.69 3.12
C SER A 55 -17.72 -0.46 4.14
N TYR A 56 -17.13 -1.60 3.81
CA TYR A 56 -17.03 -2.81 4.63
C TYR A 56 -15.62 -3.41 4.52
N ASN A 57 -15.28 -4.34 5.41
CA ASN A 57 -14.04 -5.10 5.32
C ASN A 57 -14.17 -6.09 4.17
N SER A 58 -13.50 -5.80 3.07
CA SER A 58 -13.50 -6.61 1.85
C SER A 58 -12.34 -7.59 1.86
N CYS A 59 -12.60 -8.81 1.42
CA CYS A 59 -11.57 -9.80 1.18
C CYS A 59 -10.66 -9.33 0.03
N ALA A 60 -9.36 -9.44 0.22
CA ALA A 60 -8.36 -9.06 -0.79
C ALA A 60 -7.90 -10.24 -1.66
N MET A 61 -8.25 -11.47 -1.31
CA MET A 61 -7.77 -12.71 -1.93
C MET A 61 -8.84 -13.79 -1.82
N ASP A 62 -8.78 -14.77 -2.72
CA ASP A 62 -9.60 -15.98 -2.66
C ASP A 62 -9.02 -16.93 -1.61
N GLY A 63 -9.89 -17.61 -0.84
CA GLY A 63 -9.47 -18.52 0.22
C GLY A 63 -10.53 -18.73 1.29
N ILE A 64 -10.12 -18.74 2.55
CA ILE A 64 -11.02 -18.93 3.69
C ILE A 64 -10.93 -17.79 4.69
N ALA A 65 -12.07 -17.30 5.15
CA ALA A 65 -12.15 -16.37 6.27
C ALA A 65 -12.15 -17.14 7.60
N VAL A 66 -11.26 -16.74 8.51
CA VAL A 66 -11.01 -17.42 9.80
C VAL A 66 -10.96 -16.41 10.94
N ILE A 67 -10.99 -16.94 12.17
CA ILE A 67 -10.63 -16.18 13.37
C ILE A 67 -9.12 -16.33 13.58
N SER A 68 -8.36 -15.25 13.40
CA SER A 68 -6.89 -15.25 13.40
C SER A 68 -6.26 -15.89 14.65
N SER A 69 -6.92 -15.77 15.79
CA SER A 69 -6.45 -16.39 17.04
C SER A 69 -6.49 -17.92 17.01
N HIS A 70 -7.37 -18.53 16.19
CA HIS A 70 -7.54 -19.99 16.10
C HIS A 70 -6.47 -20.64 15.22
N THR A 71 -5.82 -19.88 14.34
CA THR A 71 -4.79 -20.38 13.43
C THR A 71 -3.37 -20.02 13.87
N LYS A 72 -3.24 -19.38 15.03
CA LYS A 72 -1.95 -18.94 15.54
C LYS A 72 -1.00 -20.11 15.81
N GLY A 73 0.16 -20.10 15.12
CA GLY A 73 1.17 -21.16 15.25
C GLY A 73 1.00 -22.30 14.26
N ALA A 74 0.01 -22.24 13.36
CA ALA A 74 -0.10 -23.16 12.24
C ALA A 74 1.14 -23.10 11.35
N SER A 75 1.60 -24.26 10.86
CA SER A 75 2.72 -24.38 9.91
C SER A 75 2.60 -25.73 9.17
N GLU A 76 3.36 -25.91 8.10
CA GLU A 76 3.43 -27.18 7.37
C GLU A 76 3.72 -28.39 8.30
N ASN A 77 4.59 -28.19 9.31
CA ASN A 77 4.96 -29.25 10.26
C ASN A 77 3.98 -29.38 11.44
N SER A 78 3.08 -28.45 11.60
CA SER A 78 2.08 -28.41 12.68
C SER A 78 0.81 -27.75 12.16
N PRO A 79 0.08 -28.42 11.25
CA PRO A 79 -1.16 -27.88 10.71
C PRO A 79 -2.26 -27.81 11.76
N VAL A 80 -3.14 -26.83 11.64
CA VAL A 80 -4.37 -26.73 12.42
C VAL A 80 -5.51 -27.20 11.55
N LEU A 81 -6.32 -28.12 12.09
CA LEU A 81 -7.53 -28.60 11.39
C LEU A 81 -8.67 -27.64 11.64
N LEU A 82 -9.35 -27.24 10.60
CA LEU A 82 -10.49 -26.33 10.62
C LEU A 82 -11.72 -27.05 10.05
N GLU A 83 -12.89 -26.80 10.64
CA GLU A 83 -14.17 -27.33 10.17
C GLU A 83 -14.96 -26.24 9.44
N TYR A 84 -15.46 -26.57 8.24
CA TYR A 84 -16.30 -25.68 7.43
C TYR A 84 -17.56 -25.24 8.21
N GLU A 85 -17.96 -23.96 8.02
CA GLU A 85 -19.06 -23.28 8.71
C GLU A 85 -18.93 -23.15 10.24
N LYS A 86 -17.92 -23.74 10.85
CA LYS A 86 -17.64 -23.63 12.28
C LYS A 86 -16.40 -22.78 12.54
N ASP A 87 -15.30 -23.12 11.91
CA ASP A 87 -14.01 -22.47 12.09
C ASP A 87 -13.66 -21.54 10.93
N TYR A 88 -14.24 -21.79 9.75
CA TYR A 88 -14.02 -20.98 8.56
C TYR A 88 -15.22 -20.98 7.61
N VAL A 89 -15.22 -20.04 6.69
CA VAL A 89 -16.08 -19.96 5.49
C VAL A 89 -15.24 -19.64 4.27
N ASP A 90 -15.67 -20.13 3.12
CA ASP A 90 -15.03 -19.77 1.84
C ASP A 90 -15.33 -18.33 1.49
N VAL A 91 -14.34 -17.64 0.91
CA VAL A 91 -14.46 -16.26 0.46
C VAL A 91 -13.69 -16.04 -0.83
N ASP A 92 -14.25 -15.18 -1.67
CA ASP A 92 -13.61 -14.70 -2.89
C ASP A 92 -13.17 -13.24 -2.73
N THR A 93 -12.28 -12.80 -3.61
CA THR A 93 -11.83 -11.40 -3.68
C THR A 93 -13.04 -10.46 -3.83
N GLY A 94 -13.16 -9.52 -2.91
CA GLY A 94 -14.27 -8.57 -2.87
C GLY A 94 -15.38 -8.93 -1.88
N ASP A 95 -15.44 -10.15 -1.40
CA ASP A 95 -16.43 -10.59 -0.42
C ASP A 95 -16.31 -9.84 0.90
N MET A 96 -17.46 -9.69 1.57
CA MET A 96 -17.51 -9.05 2.88
C MET A 96 -17.08 -10.02 3.99
N ILE A 97 -16.00 -9.68 4.67
CA ILE A 97 -15.59 -10.38 5.89
C ILE A 97 -16.49 -9.94 7.04
N ARG A 98 -17.27 -10.87 7.57
CA ARG A 98 -18.22 -10.63 8.67
C ARG A 98 -17.69 -11.19 9.99
N PRO A 99 -17.97 -10.53 11.12
CA PRO A 99 -17.70 -11.14 12.42
C PRO A 99 -18.35 -12.53 12.54
N PRO A 100 -17.67 -13.50 13.17
CA PRO A 100 -16.48 -13.34 14.01
C PRO A 100 -15.13 -13.39 13.25
N TYR A 101 -15.13 -13.55 11.93
CA TYR A 101 -13.92 -13.67 11.13
C TYR A 101 -13.19 -12.33 11.03
N ASP A 102 -11.86 -12.37 11.14
CA ASP A 102 -11.00 -11.18 11.15
C ASP A 102 -9.72 -11.33 10.32
N ALA A 103 -9.54 -12.49 9.67
CA ALA A 103 -8.42 -12.78 8.80
C ALA A 103 -8.85 -13.64 7.61
N VAL A 104 -8.04 -13.64 6.56
CA VAL A 104 -8.18 -14.52 5.39
C VAL A 104 -6.88 -15.28 5.19
N ILE A 105 -7.00 -16.59 4.94
CA ILE A 105 -5.90 -17.45 4.50
C ILE A 105 -6.12 -17.73 3.02
N MET A 106 -5.08 -17.49 2.21
CA MET A 106 -5.14 -17.72 0.76
C MET A 106 -5.35 -19.20 0.44
N ALA A 107 -6.05 -19.46 -0.64
CA ALA A 107 -6.29 -20.85 -1.09
C ALA A 107 -4.99 -21.64 -1.30
N GLU A 108 -3.92 -20.98 -1.74
CA GLU A 108 -2.61 -21.59 -1.97
C GLU A 108 -1.88 -22.02 -0.69
N ASP A 109 -2.27 -21.46 0.45
CA ASP A 109 -1.68 -21.77 1.76
C ASP A 109 -2.45 -22.86 2.53
N LEU A 110 -3.51 -23.43 1.91
CA LEU A 110 -4.33 -24.48 2.49
C LEU A 110 -3.76 -25.86 2.13
N ILE A 111 -3.89 -26.80 3.08
CA ILE A 111 -3.61 -28.22 2.88
C ILE A 111 -4.96 -28.95 2.95
N GLU A 112 -5.40 -29.56 1.86
CA GLU A 112 -6.63 -30.35 1.77
C GLU A 112 -6.47 -31.75 2.39
#